data_37511aadcbf9644909b2513c2a0b767b
#
_entry.id   37511aadcbf9644909b2513c2a0b767b
#
_cell.length_a   1.000
_cell.length_b   1.000
_cell.length_c   1.000
_cell.angle_alpha   90.00
_cell.angle_beta   90.00
_cell.angle_gamma   90.00
#
_symmetry.space_group_name_H-M   'P 1'
#
loop_
_entity.id
_entity.type
_entity.pdbx_description
1 polymer ?
#
loop_
_entity_poly.entity_id
_entity_poly.type
_entity_poly.pdbx_seq_one_letter_code
_entity_poly.pdbx_strand_id
1 'polypeptide(L)'
;MGDCAGSLTARYGWVQSFYWMGFAALMGFASLFLLYAGFRNTEIGLIIALSGGISALLQPAAASLAEGPGRVGLKSLICGVCLLIAAAALGLTALCLTRGPALGTALLYGGCLLLLQINFPLINA
;
A
#
# COMPACT_ATOMS: atom_id res chain seq x y z
N MET A 1 -7.46 27.07 23.30
CA MET A 1 -6.68 25.82 23.18
C MET A 1 -7.47 24.64 22.59
N GLY A 2 -8.78 24.70 22.52
CA GLY A 2 -9.63 23.61 21.96
C GLY A 2 -9.59 23.46 20.44
N ASP A 3 -9.45 24.54 19.69
CA ASP A 3 -9.60 24.53 18.23
C ASP A 3 -8.43 23.86 17.47
N CYS A 4 -7.22 23.95 18.00
CA CYS A 4 -6.05 23.30 17.40
C CYS A 4 -6.11 21.77 17.51
N ALA A 5 -6.55 21.24 18.64
CA ALA A 5 -6.67 19.81 18.87
C ALA A 5 -7.76 19.20 17.97
N GLY A 6 -8.93 19.86 17.84
CA GLY A 6 -10.01 19.42 16.95
C GLY A 6 -9.60 19.39 15.48
N SER A 7 -8.85 20.39 15.03
CA SER A 7 -8.31 20.44 13.66
C SER A 7 -7.30 19.32 13.39
N LEU A 8 -6.44 18.98 14.36
CA LEU A 8 -5.45 17.91 14.22
C LEU A 8 -6.12 16.53 14.15
N THR A 9 -7.08 16.29 15.04
CA THR A 9 -7.87 15.04 15.07
C THR A 9 -8.64 14.83 13.77
N ALA A 10 -9.26 15.90 13.24
CA ALA A 10 -9.99 15.82 11.97
C ALA A 10 -9.05 15.47 10.80
N ARG A 11 -7.85 16.09 10.73
CA ARG A 11 -6.86 15.80 9.69
C ARG A 11 -6.37 14.35 9.77
N TYR A 12 -6.07 13.86 10.97
CA TYR A 12 -5.69 12.47 11.19
C TYR A 12 -6.82 11.52 10.77
N GLY A 13 -8.05 11.82 11.15
CA GLY A 13 -9.23 11.04 10.75
C GLY A 13 -9.39 10.92 9.24
N TRP A 14 -9.17 12.01 8.49
CA TRP A 14 -9.19 11.98 7.02
C TRP A 14 -8.10 11.09 6.43
N VAL A 15 -6.87 11.22 6.89
CA VAL A 15 -5.74 10.38 6.43
C VAL A 15 -6.02 8.91 6.69
N GLN A 16 -6.49 8.58 7.89
CA GLN A 16 -6.84 7.23 8.27
C GLN A 16 -7.99 6.66 7.43
N SER A 17 -9.02 7.47 7.16
CA SER A 17 -10.16 7.06 6.33
C SER A 17 -9.73 6.76 4.89
N PHE A 18 -8.93 7.62 4.27
CA PHE A 18 -8.40 7.37 2.93
C PHE A 18 -7.51 6.15 2.87
N TYR A 19 -6.68 5.91 3.90
CA TYR A 19 -5.85 4.72 3.99
C TYR A 19 -6.72 3.45 4.02
N TRP A 20 -7.72 3.39 4.90
CA TRP A 20 -8.60 2.23 5.01
C TRP A 20 -9.48 2.00 3.77
N MET A 21 -9.89 3.08 3.09
CA MET A 21 -10.57 2.95 1.79
C MET A 21 -9.67 2.31 0.74
N GLY A 22 -8.42 2.76 0.64
CA GLY A 22 -7.42 2.17 -0.28
C GLY A 22 -7.13 0.71 0.06
N PHE A 23 -6.98 0.39 1.35
CA PHE A 23 -6.77 -0.98 1.84
C PHE A 23 -7.96 -1.88 1.50
N ALA A 24 -9.19 -1.44 1.78
CA ALA A 24 -10.41 -2.17 1.47
C ALA A 24 -10.57 -2.40 -0.04
N ALA A 25 -10.25 -1.41 -0.86
CA ALA A 25 -10.30 -1.55 -2.32
C ALA A 25 -9.29 -2.58 -2.82
N LEU A 26 -8.02 -2.50 -2.40
CA LEU A 26 -6.98 -3.42 -2.86
C LEU A 26 -7.19 -4.84 -2.32
N MET A 27 -7.46 -5.00 -1.02
CA MET A 27 -7.63 -6.33 -0.42
C MET A 27 -9.00 -6.95 -0.71
N GLY A 28 -10.07 -6.15 -0.68
CA GLY A 28 -11.43 -6.63 -0.90
C GLY A 28 -11.67 -7.15 -2.31
N PHE A 29 -11.04 -6.54 -3.30
CA PHE A 29 -11.16 -6.95 -4.71
C PHE A 29 -10.00 -7.79 -5.22
N ALA A 30 -9.01 -8.11 -4.39
CA ALA A 30 -7.80 -8.85 -4.78
C ALA A 30 -8.13 -10.15 -5.53
N SER A 31 -8.97 -10.99 -4.95
CA SER A 31 -9.32 -12.28 -5.54
C SER A 31 -10.06 -12.12 -6.85
N LEU A 32 -11.05 -11.20 -6.92
CA LEU A 32 -11.83 -10.97 -8.13
C LEU A 32 -10.96 -10.42 -9.26
N PHE A 33 -10.11 -9.44 -8.95
CA PHE A 33 -9.22 -8.84 -9.93
C PHE A 33 -8.20 -9.83 -10.49
N LEU A 34 -7.53 -10.59 -9.63
CA LEU A 34 -6.52 -11.55 -10.03
C LEU A 34 -7.13 -12.77 -10.76
N LEU A 35 -8.34 -13.21 -10.36
CA LEU A 35 -9.10 -14.22 -11.13
C LEU A 35 -9.44 -13.71 -12.53
N TYR A 36 -9.90 -12.47 -12.65
CA TYR A 36 -10.17 -11.85 -13.95
C TYR A 36 -8.89 -11.73 -14.81
N ALA A 37 -7.75 -11.49 -14.21
CA ALA A 37 -6.44 -11.48 -14.87
C ALA A 37 -5.94 -12.89 -15.23
N GLY A 38 -6.68 -13.96 -14.88
CA GLY A 38 -6.39 -15.35 -15.26
C GLY A 38 -5.54 -16.13 -14.26
N PHE A 39 -5.33 -15.63 -13.05
CA PHE A 39 -4.59 -16.33 -11.99
C PHE A 39 -5.45 -17.41 -11.33
N ARG A 40 -4.81 -18.51 -10.91
CA ARG A 40 -5.45 -19.56 -10.12
C ARG A 40 -5.53 -19.13 -8.64
N ASN A 41 -6.50 -19.69 -7.91
CA ASN A 41 -6.67 -19.39 -6.48
C ASN A 41 -5.41 -19.59 -5.65
N THR A 42 -4.60 -20.61 -5.97
CA THR A 42 -3.33 -20.88 -5.30
C THR A 42 -2.31 -19.77 -5.55
N GLU A 43 -2.22 -19.26 -6.78
CA GLU A 43 -1.32 -18.17 -7.16
C GLU A 43 -1.74 -16.85 -6.49
N ILE A 44 -3.04 -16.60 -6.41
CA ILE A 44 -3.62 -15.44 -5.71
C ILE A 44 -3.26 -15.50 -4.22
N GLY A 45 -3.47 -16.64 -3.59
CA GLY A 45 -3.09 -16.85 -2.19
C GLY A 45 -1.59 -16.65 -1.96
N LEU A 46 -0.75 -17.12 -2.88
CA LEU A 46 0.70 -16.94 -2.82
C LEU A 46 1.10 -15.45 -2.94
N ILE A 47 0.52 -14.71 -3.88
CA ILE A 47 0.78 -13.27 -4.06
C ILE A 47 0.43 -12.50 -2.77
N ILE A 48 -0.74 -12.77 -2.20
CA ILE A 48 -1.19 -12.11 -0.97
C ILE A 48 -0.29 -12.49 0.22
N ALA A 49 0.02 -13.77 0.38
CA ALA A 49 0.85 -14.26 1.48
C ALA A 49 2.28 -13.74 1.41
N LEU A 50 2.90 -13.72 0.22
CA LEU A 50 4.25 -13.17 0.03
C LEU A 50 4.27 -11.66 0.30
N SER A 51 3.29 -10.92 -0.21
CA SER A 51 3.19 -9.47 0.05
C SER A 51 3.08 -9.18 1.54
N GLY A 52 2.23 -9.92 2.27
CA GLY A 52 2.05 -9.80 3.70
C GLY A 52 3.30 -10.19 4.49
N GLY A 53 3.91 -11.32 4.17
CA GLY A 53 5.12 -11.80 4.83
C GLY A 53 6.30 -10.86 4.66
N ILE A 54 6.56 -10.41 3.43
CA ILE A 54 7.64 -9.46 3.14
C ILE A 54 7.36 -8.11 3.82
N SER A 55 6.12 -7.62 3.79
CA SER A 55 5.78 -6.36 4.45
C SER A 55 6.01 -6.42 5.97
N ALA A 56 5.64 -7.52 6.62
CA ALA A 56 5.86 -7.72 8.05
C ALA A 56 7.36 -7.67 8.42
N LEU A 57 8.23 -8.21 7.57
CA LEU A 57 9.68 -8.14 7.76
C LEU A 57 10.26 -6.74 7.52
N LEU A 58 9.67 -5.98 6.60
CA LEU A 58 10.13 -4.63 6.25
C LEU A 58 9.56 -3.52 7.16
N GLN A 59 8.47 -3.76 7.86
CA GLN A 59 7.86 -2.78 8.77
C GLN A 59 8.82 -2.23 9.83
N PRO A 60 9.62 -3.04 10.56
CA PRO A 60 10.59 -2.50 11.52
C PRO A 60 11.65 -1.64 10.88
N ALA A 61 12.11 -2.02 9.66
CA ALA A 61 13.10 -1.23 8.92
C ALA A 61 12.49 0.11 8.45
N ALA A 62 11.26 0.12 7.99
CA ALA A 62 10.54 1.34 7.61
C ALA A 62 10.34 2.27 8.81
N ALA A 63 9.98 1.73 9.97
CA ALA A 63 9.85 2.49 11.21
C ALA A 63 11.20 3.11 11.65
N SER A 64 12.29 2.35 11.61
CA SER A 64 13.62 2.84 11.96
C SER A 64 14.13 3.96 11.03
N LEU A 65 13.76 3.93 9.75
CA LEU A 65 14.05 5.01 8.80
C LEU A 65 13.30 6.30 9.13
N ALA A 66 12.09 6.20 9.68
CA ALA A 66 11.31 7.36 10.10
C ALA A 66 11.88 8.02 11.37
N GLU A 67 12.51 7.24 12.26
CA GLU A 67 13.06 7.71 13.55
C GLU A 67 14.55 8.08 13.49
N GLY A 68 15.28 7.68 12.44
CA GLY A 68 16.73 7.80 12.32
C GLY A 68 17.26 9.22 12.17
N PRO A 69 18.57 9.50 12.53
CA PRO A 69 19.19 10.82 12.50
C PRO A 69 19.38 11.40 11.09
N GLY A 70 19.17 10.62 10.03
CA GLY A 70 19.24 11.06 8.62
C GLY A 70 17.92 11.56 8.03
N ARG A 71 16.93 11.81 8.82
CA ARG A 71 15.55 12.27 8.64
C ARG A 71 15.10 12.54 7.21
N VAL A 72 14.64 11.50 6.57
CA VAL A 72 13.53 11.67 5.63
C VAL A 72 12.31 11.94 6.50
N GLY A 73 11.79 13.17 6.53
CA GLY A 73 10.67 13.50 7.41
C GLY A 73 9.52 12.51 7.20
N LEU A 74 8.89 12.05 8.28
CA LEU A 74 7.78 11.07 8.24
C LEU A 74 6.74 11.41 7.15
N LYS A 75 6.41 12.69 6.99
CA LYS A 75 5.51 13.17 5.91
C LYS A 75 6.04 12.84 4.51
N SER A 76 7.34 13.06 4.27
CA SER A 76 7.96 12.78 2.97
C SER A 76 7.98 11.29 2.68
N LEU A 77 8.20 10.46 3.69
CA LEU A 77 8.18 9.01 3.57
C LEU A 77 6.77 8.51 3.22
N ILE A 78 5.75 8.95 3.95
CA ILE A 78 4.34 8.60 3.69
C ILE A 78 3.93 9.07 2.28
N CYS A 79 4.22 10.32 1.92
CA CYS A 79 3.92 10.84 0.58
C CYS A 79 4.65 10.05 -0.52
N GLY A 80 5.91 9.70 -0.32
CA GLY A 80 6.69 8.90 -1.25
C GLY A 80 6.07 7.51 -1.47
N VAL A 81 5.69 6.83 -0.40
CA VAL A 81 5.01 5.52 -0.48
C VAL A 81 3.65 5.64 -1.17
N CYS A 82 2.86 6.67 -0.87
CA CYS A 82 1.57 6.92 -1.55
C CYS A 82 1.75 7.17 -3.05
N LEU A 83 2.77 7.94 -3.45
CA LEU A 83 3.09 8.17 -4.86
C LEU A 83 3.52 6.88 -5.57
N LEU A 84 4.31 6.03 -4.91
CA LEU A 84 4.69 4.72 -5.45
C LEU A 84 3.48 3.81 -5.63
N ILE A 85 2.54 3.78 -4.67
CA ILE A 85 1.29 3.03 -4.78
C ILE A 85 0.47 3.55 -5.97
N ALA A 86 0.34 4.87 -6.12
CA ALA A 86 -0.39 5.49 -7.22
C ALA A 86 0.25 5.16 -8.58
N ALA A 87 1.58 5.25 -8.68
CA ALA A 87 2.32 4.91 -9.90
C ALA A 87 2.16 3.41 -10.26
N ALA A 88 2.24 2.52 -9.26
CA ALA A 88 2.05 1.09 -9.47
C ALA A 88 0.60 0.76 -9.87
N ALA A 89 -0.40 1.45 -9.32
CA ALA A 89 -1.80 1.30 -9.71
C ALA A 89 -2.04 1.77 -11.16
N LEU A 90 -1.42 2.87 -11.59
CA LEU A 90 -1.46 3.33 -12.99
C LEU A 90 -0.79 2.32 -13.92
N GLY A 91 0.38 1.79 -13.53
CA GLY A 91 1.06 0.73 -14.27
C GLY A 91 0.21 -0.53 -14.39
N LEU A 92 -0.47 -0.91 -13.32
CA LEU A 92 -1.40 -2.05 -13.31
C LEU A 92 -2.56 -1.83 -14.28
N THR A 93 -3.14 -0.63 -14.30
CA THR A 93 -4.20 -0.25 -15.24
C THR A 93 -3.71 -0.33 -16.68
N ALA A 94 -2.50 0.18 -16.96
CA ALA A 94 -1.89 0.10 -18.28
C ALA A 94 -1.65 -1.34 -18.73
N LEU A 95 -1.15 -2.21 -17.83
CA LEU A 95 -0.97 -3.65 -18.12
C LEU A 95 -2.29 -4.35 -18.41
N CYS A 96 -3.35 -4.02 -17.69
CA CYS A 96 -4.67 -4.58 -17.95
C CYS A 96 -5.21 -4.16 -19.32
N LEU A 97 -5.04 -2.89 -19.70
CA LEU A 97 -5.48 -2.37 -20.99
C LEU A 97 -4.70 -2.98 -22.17
N THR A 98 -3.40 -3.23 -22.00
CA THR A 98 -2.51 -3.79 -23.04
C THR A 98 -2.47 -5.33 -23.03
N ARG A 99 -3.22 -6.00 -22.14
CA ARG A 99 -3.11 -7.44 -21.90
C ARG A 99 -1.67 -7.87 -21.68
N GLY A 100 -0.99 -7.13 -20.81
CA GLY A 100 0.42 -7.35 -20.49
C GLY A 100 0.68 -8.70 -19.81
N PRO A 101 1.95 -9.05 -19.58
CA PRO A 101 2.33 -10.34 -19.03
C PRO A 101 1.78 -10.55 -17.61
N ALA A 102 1.29 -11.76 -17.32
CA ALA A 102 0.75 -12.14 -16.02
C ALA A 102 1.74 -11.86 -14.88
N LEU A 103 3.04 -12.14 -15.08
CA LEU A 103 4.08 -11.84 -14.11
C LEU A 103 4.14 -10.36 -13.74
N GLY A 104 4.02 -9.46 -14.71
CA GLY A 104 3.99 -8.01 -14.48
C GLY A 104 2.79 -7.60 -13.62
N THR A 105 1.62 -8.17 -13.89
CA THR A 105 0.40 -7.96 -13.11
C THR A 105 0.57 -8.44 -11.66
N ALA A 106 1.14 -9.64 -11.46
CA ALA A 106 1.40 -10.21 -10.14
C ALA A 106 2.38 -9.34 -9.33
N LEU A 107 3.48 -8.91 -9.96
CA LEU A 107 4.50 -8.08 -9.30
C LEU A 107 3.98 -6.69 -8.94
N LEU A 108 3.24 -6.03 -9.84
CA LEU A 108 2.67 -4.71 -9.56
C LEU A 108 1.57 -4.79 -8.51
N TYR A 109 0.69 -5.78 -8.59
CA TYR A 109 -0.37 -5.96 -7.60
C TYR A 109 0.18 -6.32 -6.22
N GLY A 110 1.08 -7.30 -6.15
CA GLY A 110 1.78 -7.68 -4.93
C GLY A 110 2.60 -6.51 -4.35
N GLY A 111 3.25 -5.72 -5.20
CA GLY A 111 3.95 -4.50 -4.83
C GLY A 111 3.03 -3.43 -4.22
N CYS A 112 1.85 -3.20 -4.80
CA CYS A 112 0.83 -2.31 -4.22
C CYS A 112 0.40 -2.77 -2.83
N LEU A 113 0.12 -4.07 -2.66
CA LEU A 113 -0.26 -4.64 -1.38
C LEU A 113 0.85 -4.49 -0.33
N LEU A 114 2.10 -4.78 -0.73
CA LEU A 114 3.27 -4.67 0.13
C LEU A 114 3.48 -3.22 0.59
N LEU A 115 3.48 -2.25 -0.33
CA LEU A 115 3.66 -0.84 -0.02
C LEU A 115 2.53 -0.31 0.89
N LEU A 116 1.30 -0.73 0.63
CA LEU A 116 0.15 -0.35 1.44
C LEU A 116 0.29 -0.86 2.89
N GLN A 117 0.74 -2.10 3.07
CA GLN A 117 0.95 -2.69 4.39
C GLN A 117 2.14 -2.08 5.13
N ILE A 118 3.23 -1.71 4.43
CA ILE A 118 4.37 -0.98 5.03
C ILE A 118 3.95 0.42 5.48
N ASN A 119 3.01 1.05 4.79
CA ASN A 119 2.56 2.40 5.13
C ASN A 119 1.72 2.43 6.43
N PHE A 120 1.14 1.31 6.84
CA PHE A 120 0.30 1.21 8.04
C PHE A 120 0.99 1.67 9.33
N PRO A 121 2.16 1.14 9.71
CA PRO A 121 2.87 1.61 10.90
C PRO A 121 3.34 3.06 10.79
N LEU A 122 3.66 3.54 9.58
CA LEU A 122 4.10 4.92 9.36
C LEU A 122 2.98 5.95 9.59
N ILE A 123 1.73 5.59 9.26
CA ILE A 123 0.57 6.46 9.48
C ILE A 123 0.19 6.50 10.96
N ASN A 124 0.49 5.43 11.71
CA ASN A 124 0.15 5.31 13.13
C ASN A 124 1.32 5.69 14.07
N ALA A 125 2.49 6.02 13.55
CA ALA A 125 3.63 6.54 14.31
C ALA A 125 3.49 8.04 14.57
#